data_e804de2220439ad816942f9280aa8c31
#
_entry.id   e804de2220439ad816942f9280aa8c31
#
_cell.length_a   1.000
_cell.length_b   1.000
_cell.length_c   1.000
_cell.angle_alpha   90.00
_cell.angle_beta   90.00
_cell.angle_gamma   90.00
#
_symmetry.space_group_name_H-M   'P 1'
#
loop_
_entity.id
_entity.type
_entity.pdbx_description
1 polymer ?
#
loop_
_entity_poly.entity_id
_entity_poly.type
_entity_poly.pdbx_seq_one_letter_code
_entity_poly.pdbx_strand_id
1 'polypeptide(L)'
;MSYLFNTILYQPLLNALIFLYETIAFSDLGVAIILLTLIIRVILYPLFYRSYKNQTVLQKIQPEIKQLQEKHRHNKGEQTKVMLELYKRHKVNPFSSFFLILVQLPVLIALYRVFSSDLSDAALAGLYPFIAKPETLSHTFLDLINLRESNIIIVGLSAVAQFLQGRMALPKTKLAGKEDAGARAARLGAQAAAGAGVPAGAAVEGPA
;
A
#
# COMPACT_ATOMS: atom_id res chain seq x y z
N MET A 1 7.24 3.49 -28.24
CA MET A 1 7.61 3.05 -26.91
C MET A 1 8.87 2.23 -26.96
N SER A 2 9.70 2.34 -25.93
CA SER A 2 11.05 1.80 -26.00
C SER A 2 11.04 0.28 -26.20
N TYR A 3 11.88 -0.18 -27.09
CA TYR A 3 12.22 -1.58 -27.36
C TYR A 3 12.45 -2.36 -26.04
N LEU A 4 13.14 -1.73 -25.08
CA LEU A 4 13.39 -2.29 -23.75
C LEU A 4 12.12 -2.70 -22.99
N PHE A 5 11.10 -1.85 -22.97
CA PHE A 5 9.85 -2.17 -22.27
C PHE A 5 9.16 -3.38 -22.91
N ASN A 6 9.15 -3.42 -24.24
CA ASN A 6 8.51 -4.51 -24.98
C ASN A 6 9.25 -5.85 -24.73
N THR A 7 10.58 -5.84 -24.85
CA THR A 7 11.40 -7.06 -24.74
C THR A 7 11.52 -7.56 -23.30
N ILE A 8 11.62 -6.65 -22.28
CA ILE A 8 11.88 -7.05 -20.89
C ILE A 8 10.59 -7.34 -20.12
N LEU A 9 9.49 -6.68 -20.45
CA LEU A 9 8.25 -6.78 -19.69
C LEU A 9 7.08 -7.35 -20.49
N TYR A 10 6.73 -6.72 -21.61
CA TYR A 10 5.54 -7.10 -22.34
C TYR A 10 5.64 -8.52 -22.91
N GLN A 11 6.69 -8.81 -23.68
CA GLN A 11 6.87 -10.13 -24.30
C GLN A 11 6.97 -11.28 -23.29
N PRO A 12 7.80 -11.20 -22.21
CA PRO A 12 7.84 -12.27 -21.23
C PRO A 12 6.50 -12.49 -20.51
N LEU A 13 5.76 -11.41 -20.20
CA LEU A 13 4.45 -11.52 -19.56
C LEU A 13 3.40 -12.13 -20.48
N LEU A 14 3.37 -11.72 -21.75
CA LEU A 14 2.49 -12.30 -22.75
C LEU A 14 2.79 -13.79 -22.94
N ASN A 15 4.06 -14.14 -23.11
CA ASN A 15 4.48 -15.52 -23.30
C ASN A 15 4.19 -16.39 -22.08
N ALA A 16 4.43 -15.87 -20.85
CA ALA A 16 4.08 -16.57 -19.63
C ALA A 16 2.56 -16.78 -19.49
N LEU A 17 1.75 -15.78 -19.89
CA LEU A 17 0.29 -15.90 -19.88
C LEU A 17 -0.19 -17.00 -20.80
N ILE A 18 0.27 -17.00 -22.06
CA ILE A 18 -0.14 -18.00 -23.07
C ILE A 18 0.37 -19.39 -22.69
N PHE A 19 1.60 -19.48 -22.19
CA PHE A 19 2.14 -20.74 -21.69
C PHE A 19 1.29 -21.33 -20.55
N LEU A 20 0.90 -20.49 -19.57
CA LEU A 20 0.03 -20.93 -18.46
C LEU A 20 -1.37 -21.32 -18.97
N TYR A 21 -1.90 -20.57 -19.92
CA TYR A 21 -3.19 -20.84 -20.55
C TYR A 21 -3.23 -22.23 -21.19
N GLU A 22 -2.21 -22.56 -21.99
CA GLU A 22 -2.12 -23.81 -22.73
C GLU A 22 -1.77 -25.04 -21.86
N THR A 23 -0.95 -24.83 -20.78
CA THR A 23 -0.38 -25.96 -20.07
C THR A 23 -1.07 -26.25 -18.73
N ILE A 24 -1.45 -25.25 -17.95
CA ILE A 24 -1.88 -25.41 -16.57
C ILE A 24 -3.32 -24.93 -16.35
N ALA A 25 -3.76 -23.90 -17.07
CA ALA A 25 -5.05 -23.26 -16.83
C ALA A 25 -6.21 -23.93 -17.56
N PHE A 26 -6.03 -25.09 -18.20
CA PHE A 26 -7.07 -25.82 -18.93
C PHE A 26 -7.82 -24.95 -19.97
N SER A 27 -7.10 -24.11 -20.68
CA SER A 27 -7.62 -23.14 -21.64
C SER A 27 -8.60 -22.11 -21.03
N ASP A 28 -8.47 -21.83 -19.74
CA ASP A 28 -9.22 -20.79 -19.03
C ASP A 28 -8.33 -19.56 -18.80
N LEU A 29 -8.72 -18.43 -19.42
CA LEU A 29 -7.94 -17.20 -19.37
C LEU A 29 -7.93 -16.61 -17.95
N GLY A 30 -9.03 -16.70 -17.22
CA GLY A 30 -9.12 -16.19 -15.85
C GLY A 30 -8.19 -16.93 -14.89
N VAL A 31 -8.12 -18.27 -15.01
CA VAL A 31 -7.19 -19.09 -14.23
C VAL A 31 -5.74 -18.75 -14.61
N ALA A 32 -5.44 -18.60 -15.89
CA ALA A 32 -4.10 -18.20 -16.35
C ALA A 32 -3.68 -16.84 -15.79
N ILE A 33 -4.57 -15.86 -15.73
CA ILE A 33 -4.33 -14.53 -15.14
C ILE A 33 -4.03 -14.65 -13.63
N ILE A 34 -4.76 -15.47 -12.90
CA ILE A 34 -4.53 -15.69 -11.47
C ILE A 34 -3.16 -16.32 -11.25
N LEU A 35 -2.82 -17.36 -12.00
CA LEU A 35 -1.52 -18.04 -11.91
C LEU A 35 -0.36 -17.09 -12.25
N LEU A 36 -0.48 -16.31 -13.33
CA LEU A 36 0.52 -15.31 -13.70
C LEU A 36 0.71 -14.27 -12.59
N THR A 37 -0.40 -13.80 -12.01
CA THR A 37 -0.36 -12.84 -10.90
C THR A 37 0.36 -13.41 -9.68
N LEU A 38 0.11 -14.68 -9.35
CA LEU A 38 0.79 -15.37 -8.24
C LEU A 38 2.30 -15.48 -8.51
N ILE A 39 2.69 -15.87 -9.72
CA ILE A 39 4.11 -15.97 -10.12
C ILE A 39 4.80 -14.61 -9.98
N ILE A 40 4.21 -13.54 -10.51
CA ILE A 40 4.76 -12.19 -10.37
C ILE A 40 4.90 -11.80 -8.90
N ARG A 41 3.91 -12.11 -8.06
CA ARG A 41 3.96 -11.84 -6.62
C ARG A 41 5.05 -12.60 -5.91
N VAL A 42 5.28 -13.86 -6.27
CA VAL A 42 6.37 -14.67 -5.71
C VAL A 42 7.74 -14.10 -6.11
N ILE A 43 7.92 -13.73 -7.38
CA ILE A 43 9.17 -13.11 -7.87
C ILE A 43 9.44 -11.79 -7.15
N LEU A 44 8.42 -10.96 -6.97
CA LEU A 44 8.55 -9.66 -6.30
C LEU A 44 8.49 -9.74 -4.78
N TYR A 45 8.22 -10.93 -4.20
CA TYR A 45 8.05 -11.12 -2.77
C TYR A 45 9.20 -10.55 -1.91
N PRO A 46 10.49 -10.79 -2.22
CA PRO A 46 11.59 -10.26 -1.41
C PRO A 46 11.60 -8.73 -1.37
N LEU A 47 11.19 -8.08 -2.46
CA LEU A 47 11.09 -6.63 -2.54
C LEU A 47 9.92 -6.10 -1.70
N PHE A 48 8.75 -6.71 -1.81
CA PHE A 48 7.57 -6.38 -1.01
C PHE A 48 7.83 -6.59 0.47
N TYR A 49 8.45 -7.69 0.86
CA TYR A 49 8.75 -8.00 2.26
C TYR A 49 9.62 -6.92 2.91
N ARG A 50 10.70 -6.49 2.23
CA ARG A 50 11.56 -5.41 2.73
C ARG A 50 10.81 -4.10 2.92
N SER A 51 9.93 -3.76 1.99
CA SER A 51 9.14 -2.55 2.07
C SER A 51 8.09 -2.60 3.19
N TYR A 52 7.38 -3.72 3.34
CA TYR A 52 6.44 -3.92 4.45
C TYR A 52 7.13 -3.84 5.81
N LYS A 53 8.33 -4.40 5.95
CA LYS A 53 9.14 -4.28 7.17
C LYS A 53 9.45 -2.81 7.48
N ASN A 54 9.92 -2.05 6.51
CA ASN A 54 10.17 -0.61 6.67
C ASN A 54 8.90 0.16 7.05
N GLN A 55 7.78 -0.13 6.39
CA GLN A 55 6.49 0.50 6.67
C GLN A 55 6.02 0.21 8.11
N THR A 56 6.21 -1.00 8.61
CA THR A 56 5.87 -1.38 9.99
C THR A 56 6.72 -0.59 11.01
N VAL A 57 8.02 -0.40 10.74
CA VAL A 57 8.88 0.41 11.64
C VAL A 57 8.47 1.88 11.58
N LEU A 58 8.20 2.43 10.38
CA LEU A 58 7.70 3.82 10.24
C LEU A 58 6.41 4.05 11.02
N GLN A 59 5.48 3.08 11.03
CA GLN A 59 4.27 3.16 11.84
C GLN A 59 4.57 3.19 13.35
N LYS A 60 5.55 2.42 13.81
CA LYS A 60 5.95 2.39 15.23
C LYS A 60 6.56 3.71 15.70
N ILE A 61 7.37 4.36 14.86
CA ILE A 61 8.02 5.65 15.19
C ILE A 61 7.14 6.87 14.88
N GLN A 62 5.92 6.68 14.37
CA GLN A 62 4.99 7.76 14.06
C GLN A 62 4.74 8.73 15.23
N PRO A 63 4.59 8.28 16.50
CA PRO A 63 4.46 9.20 17.62
C PRO A 63 5.71 10.07 17.83
N GLU A 64 6.91 9.52 17.67
CA GLU A 64 8.17 10.27 17.76
C GLU A 64 8.27 11.31 16.64
N ILE A 65 7.88 10.94 15.41
CA ILE A 65 7.82 11.86 14.26
C ILE A 65 6.93 13.06 14.58
N LYS A 66 5.73 12.82 15.14
CA LYS A 66 4.79 13.90 15.50
C LYS A 66 5.36 14.82 16.57
N GLN A 67 5.99 14.29 17.62
CA GLN A 67 6.63 15.08 18.66
C GLN A 67 7.74 15.96 18.12
N LEU A 68 8.60 15.42 17.23
CA LEU A 68 9.67 16.18 16.58
C LEU A 68 9.11 17.27 15.66
N GLN A 69 8.04 16.99 14.93
CA GLN A 69 7.36 17.97 14.07
C GLN A 69 6.76 19.13 14.89
N GLU A 70 6.15 18.83 16.02
CA GLU A 70 5.61 19.85 16.93
C GLU A 70 6.72 20.70 17.57
N LYS A 71 7.79 20.05 18.02
CA LYS A 71 8.93 20.73 18.68
C LYS A 71 9.65 21.70 17.73
N HIS A 72 9.82 21.33 16.47
CA HIS A 72 10.56 22.12 15.47
C HIS A 72 9.61 22.79 14.47
N ARG A 73 8.36 23.09 14.85
CA ARG A 73 7.31 23.65 13.97
C ARG A 73 7.72 24.95 13.31
N HIS A 74 8.51 25.78 14.00
CA HIS A 74 8.93 27.11 13.53
C HIS A 74 10.20 27.09 12.67
N ASN A 75 10.93 25.97 12.61
CA ASN A 75 12.15 25.84 11.82
C ASN A 75 12.10 24.57 10.96
N LYS A 76 11.58 24.72 9.74
CA LYS A 76 11.42 23.60 8.80
C LYS A 76 12.75 22.93 8.39
N GLY A 77 13.84 23.71 8.35
CA GLY A 77 15.16 23.17 8.03
C GLY A 77 15.69 22.23 9.11
N GLU A 78 15.56 22.63 10.37
CA GLU A 78 15.92 21.82 11.52
C GLU A 78 15.00 20.60 11.66
N GLN A 79 13.70 20.79 11.49
CA GLN A 79 12.71 19.73 11.48
C GLN A 79 13.08 18.61 10.51
N THR A 80 13.47 18.96 9.28
CA THR A 80 13.88 17.99 8.26
C THR A 80 15.14 17.23 8.67
N LYS A 81 16.15 17.93 9.23
CA LYS A 81 17.40 17.30 9.71
C LYS A 81 17.12 16.27 10.81
N VAL A 82 16.37 16.67 11.84
CA VAL A 82 16.03 15.79 12.97
C VAL A 82 15.20 14.58 12.53
N MET A 83 14.27 14.77 11.58
CA MET A 83 13.51 13.66 11.00
C MET A 83 14.40 12.69 10.22
N LEU A 84 15.36 13.18 9.42
CA LEU A 84 16.31 12.31 8.72
C LEU A 84 17.21 11.55 9.69
N GLU A 85 17.62 12.17 10.79
CA GLU A 85 18.38 11.50 11.85
C GLU A 85 17.56 10.40 12.53
N LEU A 86 16.28 10.65 12.81
CA LEU A 86 15.37 9.66 13.35
C LEU A 86 15.25 8.44 12.43
N TYR A 87 15.04 8.67 11.12
CA TYR A 87 14.98 7.59 10.12
C TYR A 87 16.28 6.80 10.04
N LYS A 88 17.45 7.48 10.09
CA LYS A 88 18.77 6.83 10.13
C LYS A 88 18.95 5.99 11.40
N ARG A 89 18.56 6.52 12.56
CA ARG A 89 18.63 5.81 13.85
C ARG A 89 17.85 4.50 13.83
N HIS A 90 16.65 4.52 13.26
CA HIS A 90 15.80 3.34 13.13
C HIS A 90 16.11 2.48 11.89
N LYS A 91 17.13 2.85 11.09
CA LYS A 91 17.55 2.16 9.86
C LYS A 91 16.38 1.95 8.88
N VAL A 92 15.49 2.94 8.75
CA VAL A 92 14.35 2.91 7.85
C VAL A 92 14.48 3.94 6.74
N ASN A 93 13.99 3.57 5.57
CA ASN A 93 13.92 4.46 4.43
C ASN A 93 12.44 4.83 4.16
N PRO A 94 12.05 6.12 4.34
CA PRO A 94 10.67 6.55 4.08
C PRO A 94 10.28 6.40 2.60
N PHE A 95 11.25 6.39 1.69
CA PHE A 95 11.01 6.24 0.25
C PHE A 95 10.82 4.80 -0.21
N SER A 96 10.95 3.81 0.67
CA SER A 96 10.80 2.40 0.30
C SER A 96 9.42 2.06 -0.27
N SER A 97 8.36 2.70 0.24
CA SER A 97 7.00 2.52 -0.27
C SER A 97 6.82 3.15 -1.66
N PHE A 98 7.44 4.30 -1.90
CA PHE A 98 7.44 4.96 -3.20
C PHE A 98 8.17 4.11 -4.26
N PHE A 99 9.29 3.50 -3.88
CA PHE A 99 10.03 2.60 -4.76
C PHE A 99 9.18 1.39 -5.21
N LEU A 100 8.31 0.85 -4.34
CA LEU A 100 7.37 -0.21 -4.73
C LEU A 100 6.42 0.24 -5.85
N ILE A 101 5.90 1.47 -5.75
CA ILE A 101 5.01 2.02 -6.78
C ILE A 101 5.75 2.15 -8.11
N LEU A 102 7.02 2.62 -8.07
CA LEU A 102 7.85 2.74 -9.27
C LEU A 102 8.11 1.39 -9.95
N VAL A 103 8.32 0.33 -9.18
CA VAL A 103 8.51 -1.03 -9.73
C VAL A 103 7.18 -1.61 -10.23
N GLN A 104 6.10 -1.38 -9.51
CA GLN A 104 4.78 -1.92 -9.85
C GLN A 104 4.18 -1.27 -11.10
N LEU A 105 4.44 0.03 -11.34
CA LEU A 105 3.81 0.78 -12.42
C LEU A 105 4.15 0.22 -13.81
N PRO A 106 5.43 -0.08 -14.17
CA PRO A 106 5.75 -0.72 -15.42
C PRO A 106 5.09 -2.10 -15.60
N VAL A 107 5.03 -2.90 -14.53
CA VAL A 107 4.39 -4.22 -14.55
C VAL A 107 2.89 -4.07 -14.82
N LEU A 108 2.23 -3.12 -14.15
CA LEU A 108 0.81 -2.83 -14.36
C LEU A 108 0.52 -2.40 -15.80
N ILE A 109 1.36 -1.51 -16.37
CA ILE A 109 1.22 -1.05 -17.74
C ILE A 109 1.41 -2.22 -18.73
N ALA A 110 2.38 -3.10 -18.46
CA ALA A 110 2.62 -4.26 -19.31
C ALA A 110 1.42 -5.23 -19.29
N LEU A 111 0.88 -5.54 -18.12
CA LEU A 111 -0.31 -6.38 -17.98
C LEU A 111 -1.54 -5.73 -18.63
N TYR A 112 -1.75 -4.44 -18.40
CA TYR A 112 -2.83 -3.70 -19.05
C TYR A 112 -2.75 -3.83 -20.59
N ARG A 113 -1.55 -3.73 -21.16
CA ARG A 113 -1.35 -3.90 -22.59
C ARG A 113 -1.61 -5.31 -23.08
N VAL A 114 -1.16 -6.32 -22.34
CA VAL A 114 -1.43 -7.72 -22.68
C VAL A 114 -2.94 -7.94 -22.75
N PHE A 115 -3.71 -7.46 -21.77
CA PHE A 115 -5.16 -7.63 -21.75
C PHE A 115 -5.90 -6.74 -22.78
N SER A 116 -5.40 -5.52 -23.03
CA SER A 116 -6.00 -4.58 -24.00
C SER A 116 -5.69 -4.92 -25.43
N SER A 117 -4.67 -5.75 -25.69
CA SER A 117 -4.33 -6.17 -27.08
C SER A 117 -5.31 -7.18 -27.68
N ASP A 118 -6.35 -7.54 -26.91
CA ASP A 118 -7.38 -8.51 -27.28
C ASP A 118 -6.81 -9.89 -27.65
N LEU A 119 -5.53 -10.09 -27.33
CA LEU A 119 -4.72 -11.26 -27.69
C LEU A 119 -4.87 -11.61 -29.20
N SER A 120 -4.93 -10.56 -30.01
CA SER A 120 -5.06 -10.65 -31.46
C SER A 120 -3.89 -11.39 -32.10
N ASP A 121 -4.06 -11.83 -33.34
CA ASP A 121 -3.01 -12.50 -34.11
C ASP A 121 -1.71 -11.69 -34.18
N ALA A 122 -1.82 -10.36 -34.24
CA ALA A 122 -0.67 -9.46 -34.21
C ALA A 122 0.07 -9.48 -32.86
N ALA A 123 -0.65 -9.59 -31.74
CA ALA A 123 -0.05 -9.74 -30.41
C ALA A 123 0.60 -11.11 -30.25
N LEU A 124 -0.05 -12.17 -30.76
CA LEU A 124 0.44 -13.55 -30.71
C LEU A 124 1.63 -13.79 -31.65
N ALA A 125 1.89 -12.92 -32.61
CA ALA A 125 3.10 -12.96 -33.45
C ALA A 125 4.40 -12.76 -32.64
N GLY A 126 4.31 -12.21 -31.43
CA GLY A 126 5.44 -12.04 -30.49
C GLY A 126 5.69 -13.24 -29.59
N LEU A 127 5.03 -14.38 -29.78
CA LEU A 127 5.25 -15.60 -28.99
C LEU A 127 6.61 -16.22 -29.29
N TYR A 128 7.18 -16.83 -28.26
CA TYR A 128 8.43 -17.59 -28.39
C TYR A 128 8.20 -18.89 -29.18
N PRO A 129 9.19 -19.38 -29.94
CA PRO A 129 9.02 -20.54 -30.84
C PRO A 129 8.59 -21.85 -30.14
N PHE A 130 8.80 -21.94 -28.84
CA PHE A 130 8.44 -23.12 -28.04
C PHE A 130 7.03 -23.07 -27.44
N ILE A 131 6.31 -21.94 -27.61
CA ILE A 131 4.94 -21.76 -27.11
C ILE A 131 3.98 -21.98 -28.27
N ALA A 132 3.08 -22.93 -28.11
CA ALA A 132 2.03 -23.16 -29.10
C ALA A 132 1.10 -21.95 -29.17
N LYS A 133 0.77 -21.53 -30.40
CA LYS A 133 -0.23 -20.50 -30.59
C LYS A 133 -1.62 -21.15 -30.39
N PRO A 134 -2.44 -20.64 -29.47
CA PRO A 134 -3.79 -21.15 -29.29
C PRO A 134 -4.64 -20.89 -30.54
N GLU A 135 -5.39 -21.90 -30.98
CA GLU A 135 -6.31 -21.78 -32.11
C GLU A 135 -7.48 -20.85 -31.78
N THR A 136 -7.96 -20.95 -30.55
CA THR A 136 -9.04 -20.10 -30.01
C THR A 136 -8.71 -19.70 -28.58
N LEU A 137 -8.87 -18.42 -28.26
CA LEU A 137 -8.73 -17.92 -26.90
C LEU A 137 -10.10 -17.78 -26.27
N SER A 138 -10.37 -18.59 -25.27
CA SER A 138 -11.54 -18.42 -24.41
C SER A 138 -11.32 -17.21 -23.49
N HIS A 139 -12.20 -16.22 -23.57
CA HIS A 139 -12.16 -15.03 -22.73
C HIS A 139 -13.08 -15.20 -21.50
N THR A 140 -13.24 -16.43 -21.06
CA THR A 140 -14.09 -16.76 -19.89
C THR A 140 -13.23 -17.05 -18.67
N PHE A 141 -13.87 -16.95 -17.51
CA PHE A 141 -13.36 -17.44 -16.24
C PHE A 141 -14.32 -18.51 -15.72
N LEU A 142 -13.84 -19.76 -15.58
CA LEU A 142 -14.59 -20.95 -15.20
C LEU A 142 -15.84 -21.18 -16.06
N ASP A 143 -15.81 -20.76 -17.33
CA ASP A 143 -16.96 -20.77 -18.26
C ASP A 143 -18.22 -20.03 -17.77
N LEU A 144 -18.10 -19.31 -16.64
CA LEU A 144 -19.21 -18.61 -15.99
C LEU A 144 -19.20 -17.11 -16.28
N ILE A 145 -18.04 -16.52 -16.43
CA ILE A 145 -17.87 -15.06 -16.46
C ILE A 145 -17.10 -14.65 -17.70
N ASN A 146 -17.71 -13.83 -18.54
CA ASN A 146 -17.03 -13.21 -19.66
C ASN A 146 -16.11 -12.07 -19.17
N LEU A 147 -14.80 -12.22 -19.39
CA LEU A 147 -13.79 -11.25 -18.95
C LEU A 147 -13.73 -9.99 -19.83
N ARG A 148 -14.37 -9.98 -20.98
CA ARG A 148 -14.49 -8.81 -21.86
C ARG A 148 -15.54 -7.81 -21.39
N GLU A 149 -16.47 -8.25 -20.57
CA GLU A 149 -17.56 -7.43 -20.06
C GLU A 149 -17.39 -7.11 -18.59
N SER A 150 -17.87 -5.94 -18.18
CA SER A 150 -17.90 -5.59 -16.75
C SER A 150 -18.87 -6.48 -16.01
N ASN A 151 -18.38 -7.28 -15.08
CA ASN A 151 -19.21 -8.13 -14.25
C ASN A 151 -19.33 -7.56 -12.83
N ILE A 152 -20.56 -7.28 -12.40
CA ILE A 152 -20.87 -6.67 -11.12
C ILE A 152 -20.39 -7.54 -9.93
N ILE A 153 -20.35 -8.87 -10.11
CA ILE A 153 -19.89 -9.81 -9.07
C ILE A 153 -18.40 -9.64 -8.85
N ILE A 154 -17.60 -9.57 -9.93
CA ILE A 154 -16.14 -9.35 -9.83
C ILE A 154 -15.85 -7.98 -9.23
N VAL A 155 -16.58 -6.95 -9.64
CA VAL A 155 -16.44 -5.59 -9.08
C VAL A 155 -16.74 -5.60 -7.59
N GLY A 156 -17.85 -6.22 -7.17
CA GLY A 156 -18.22 -6.34 -5.77
C GLY A 156 -17.18 -7.10 -4.94
N LEU A 157 -16.71 -8.24 -5.45
CA LEU A 157 -15.68 -9.05 -4.79
C LEU A 157 -14.37 -8.27 -4.64
N SER A 158 -13.96 -7.54 -5.69
CA SER A 158 -12.77 -6.67 -5.67
C SER A 158 -12.91 -5.54 -4.64
N ALA A 159 -14.08 -4.91 -4.55
CA ALA A 159 -14.36 -3.86 -3.57
C ALA A 159 -14.27 -4.41 -2.12
N VAL A 160 -14.87 -5.58 -1.86
CA VAL A 160 -14.76 -6.25 -0.55
C VAL A 160 -13.31 -6.60 -0.22
N ALA A 161 -12.57 -7.18 -1.16
CA ALA A 161 -11.17 -7.53 -0.97
C ALA A 161 -10.31 -6.28 -0.66
N GLN A 162 -10.51 -5.17 -1.38
CA GLN A 162 -9.82 -3.91 -1.13
C GLN A 162 -10.18 -3.30 0.22
N PHE A 163 -11.46 -3.35 0.61
CA PHE A 163 -11.91 -2.91 1.93
C PHE A 163 -11.23 -3.70 3.06
N LEU A 164 -11.21 -5.02 2.96
CA LEU A 164 -10.55 -5.89 3.94
C LEU A 164 -9.04 -5.62 4.00
N GLN A 165 -8.39 -5.48 2.85
CA GLN A 165 -6.97 -5.14 2.77
C GLN A 165 -6.68 -3.78 3.42
N GLY A 166 -7.48 -2.76 3.13
CA GLY A 166 -7.36 -1.43 3.75
C GLY A 166 -7.52 -1.50 5.27
N ARG A 167 -8.54 -2.23 5.75
CA ARG A 167 -8.77 -2.41 7.19
C ARG A 167 -7.61 -3.12 7.89
N MET A 168 -6.99 -4.10 7.24
CA MET A 168 -5.83 -4.83 7.78
C MET A 168 -4.55 -3.99 7.74
N ALA A 169 -4.41 -3.11 6.76
CA ALA A 169 -3.26 -2.22 6.61
C ALA A 169 -3.26 -1.04 7.58
N LEU A 170 -4.45 -0.66 8.11
CA LEU A 170 -4.53 0.40 9.10
C LEU A 170 -3.86 -0.03 10.41
N PRO A 171 -2.93 0.77 10.96
CA PRO A 171 -2.38 0.51 12.27
C PRO A 171 -3.53 0.45 13.27
N LYS A 172 -3.54 -0.57 14.13
CA LYS A 172 -4.43 -0.59 15.28
C LYS A 172 -4.00 0.56 16.19
N THR A 173 -4.55 1.73 15.95
CA THR A 173 -4.41 2.86 16.86
C THR A 173 -5.09 2.40 18.14
N LYS A 174 -4.33 1.91 19.12
CA LYS A 174 -4.80 1.90 20.49
C LYS A 174 -5.26 3.32 20.73
N LEU A 175 -6.49 3.47 21.13
CA LEU A 175 -7.09 4.75 21.54
C LEU A 175 -6.30 5.33 22.73
N ALA A 176 -5.05 5.71 22.50
CA ALA A 176 -4.27 6.53 23.44
C ALA A 176 -4.88 7.95 23.59
N GLY A 177 -5.75 8.33 22.65
CA GLY A 177 -6.36 9.65 22.67
C GLY A 177 -7.43 9.88 23.73
N LYS A 178 -7.92 8.86 24.47
CA LYS A 178 -8.85 9.09 25.58
C LYS A 178 -8.13 9.27 26.92
N GLU A 179 -7.02 8.57 27.13
CA GLU A 179 -6.22 8.77 28.37
C GLU A 179 -5.46 10.10 28.33
N ASP A 180 -4.88 10.47 27.16
CA ASP A 180 -4.18 11.74 27.01
C ASP A 180 -5.13 12.96 27.06
N ALA A 181 -6.34 12.86 26.52
CA ALA A 181 -7.35 13.92 26.63
C ALA A 181 -7.82 14.12 28.07
N GLY A 182 -8.01 13.02 28.83
CA GLY A 182 -8.35 13.05 30.25
C GLY A 182 -7.20 13.61 31.10
N ALA A 183 -5.97 13.16 30.87
CA ALA A 183 -4.78 13.66 31.55
C ALA A 183 -4.49 15.13 31.21
N ARG A 184 -4.75 15.56 29.97
CA ARG A 184 -4.59 16.96 29.55
C ARG A 184 -5.67 17.86 30.15
N ALA A 185 -6.92 17.40 30.22
CA ALA A 185 -8.02 18.11 30.88
C ALA A 185 -7.76 18.23 32.42
N ALA A 186 -7.27 17.14 33.05
CA ALA A 186 -6.89 17.17 34.45
C ALA A 186 -5.72 18.14 34.72
N ARG A 187 -4.70 18.19 33.87
CA ARG A 187 -3.59 19.15 33.99
C ARG A 187 -4.02 20.59 33.76
N LEU A 188 -4.89 20.85 32.81
CA LEU A 188 -5.46 22.18 32.55
C LEU A 188 -6.36 22.61 33.70
N GLY A 189 -7.16 21.71 34.29
CA GLY A 189 -7.95 21.97 35.50
C GLY A 189 -7.10 22.28 36.70
N ALA A 190 -6.01 21.52 36.92
CA ALA A 190 -5.06 21.76 38.02
C ALA A 190 -4.29 23.10 37.85
N GLN A 191 -3.92 23.47 36.60
CA GLN A 191 -3.29 24.77 36.34
C GLN A 191 -4.27 25.93 36.50
N ALA A 192 -5.53 25.77 36.10
CA ALA A 192 -6.58 26.78 36.32
C ALA A 192 -6.85 26.98 37.86
N ALA A 193 -6.86 25.90 38.64
CA ALA A 193 -7.01 25.96 40.07
C ALA A 193 -5.80 26.59 40.78
N ALA A 194 -4.58 26.34 40.28
CA ALA A 194 -3.34 26.95 40.77
C ALA A 194 -3.19 28.43 40.41
N GLY A 195 -3.79 28.84 39.25
CA GLY A 195 -3.80 30.24 38.80
C GLY A 195 -4.89 31.11 39.41
N ALA A 196 -5.92 30.50 40.00
CA ALA A 196 -6.93 31.18 40.80
C ALA A 196 -6.46 31.23 42.26
N GLY A 197 -5.37 31.98 42.51
CA GLY A 197 -4.84 32.19 43.83
C GLY A 197 -5.90 32.94 44.72
N VAL A 198 -6.63 32.15 45.50
CA VAL A 198 -7.35 32.69 46.67
C VAL A 198 -6.30 32.86 47.76
N PRO A 199 -6.00 34.12 48.18
CA PRO A 199 -5.12 34.29 49.34
C PRO A 199 -5.81 33.77 50.59
N ALA A 200 -5.24 32.69 51.18
CA ALA A 200 -5.59 32.26 52.52
C ALA A 200 -5.05 33.31 53.49
N GLY A 201 -5.93 34.08 54.09
CA GLY A 201 -5.53 34.93 55.15
C GLY A 201 -6.32 36.24 55.26
N ALA A 202 -7.59 36.15 55.63
CA ALA A 202 -8.29 37.26 56.32
C ALA A 202 -8.98 36.67 57.54
N ALA A 203 -8.23 36.63 58.61
CA ALA A 203 -8.80 36.48 59.97
C ALA A 203 -9.66 37.69 60.22
N VAL A 204 -10.95 37.45 60.42
CA VAL A 204 -11.90 38.50 60.90
C VAL A 204 -11.73 38.55 62.42
N GLU A 205 -10.98 39.53 62.92
CA GLU A 205 -11.11 39.96 64.28
C GLU A 205 -12.44 40.72 64.44
N GLY A 206 -13.35 40.21 65.28
CA GLY A 206 -14.59 40.90 65.68
C GLY A 206 -14.29 41.90 66.78
N PRO A 207 -15.03 43.02 66.78
CA PRO A 207 -14.93 43.99 67.89
C PRO A 207 -15.72 43.56 69.11
N ALA A 208 -15.17 43.96 70.27
CA ALA A 208 -15.70 43.82 71.61
C ALA A 208 -17.01 44.63 71.81
#